data_ee102898f976a355e5dd50ec8c82274a
#
_entry.id   ee102898f976a355e5dd50ec8c82274a
#
_cell.length_a   1.000
_cell.length_b   1.000
_cell.length_c   1.000
_cell.angle_alpha   90.00
_cell.angle_beta   90.00
_cell.angle_gamma   90.00
#
_symmetry.space_group_name_H-M   'P 1'
#
loop_
_entity.id
_entity.type
_entity.pdbx_description
1 polymer ?
#
loop_
_entity_poly.entity_id
_entity_poly.type
_entity_poly.pdbx_seq_one_letter_code
_entity_poly.pdbx_strand_id
1 'polypeptide(L)'
;MLKGGENMTTQIKKGFTLIELLIVIAILGTLAVVVLLALDPVQQLARTRDSGRYSSVTQLGHAIEAYATGNNGVYPTASTTWIDTLVAAGEITVAPGAIAYNVTGTAACGATNVQNGWCYAFTAGTGAIVFARLESKANINKCAAGQAAWVVYSTAAGRGGGVCTANATTYPTAGLTTFTF
;
A
#
# COMPACT_ATOMS: atom_id res chain seq x y z
N MET A 1 -39.46 -32.24 -66.58
CA MET A 1 -38.57 -32.36 -65.42
C MET A 1 -37.29 -31.60 -65.71
N LEU A 2 -37.17 -30.34 -65.28
CA LEU A 2 -35.97 -29.57 -65.42
C LEU A 2 -35.37 -29.34 -64.02
N LYS A 3 -34.18 -29.88 -63.83
CA LYS A 3 -33.41 -29.90 -62.60
C LYS A 3 -32.68 -28.53 -62.50
N GLY A 4 -33.08 -27.68 -61.59
CA GLY A 4 -32.44 -26.40 -61.33
C GLY A 4 -31.04 -26.64 -60.76
N GLY A 5 -30.02 -26.10 -61.46
CA GLY A 5 -28.66 -26.02 -60.99
C GLY A 5 -28.50 -24.89 -60.00
N GLU A 6 -28.27 -25.22 -58.71
CA GLU A 6 -27.85 -24.22 -57.72
C GLU A 6 -26.43 -23.75 -58.03
N ASN A 7 -26.28 -22.49 -58.43
CA ASN A 7 -24.97 -21.84 -58.53
C ASN A 7 -24.45 -21.57 -57.12
N MET A 8 -23.56 -22.44 -56.64
CA MET A 8 -22.75 -22.14 -55.45
C MET A 8 -21.71 -21.07 -55.80
N THR A 9 -22.00 -19.84 -55.45
CA THR A 9 -20.99 -18.75 -55.51
C THR A 9 -19.94 -19.01 -54.40
N THR A 10 -18.79 -19.53 -54.77
CA THR A 10 -17.64 -19.68 -53.86
C THR A 10 -17.16 -18.26 -53.51
N GLN A 11 -17.46 -17.82 -52.28
CA GLN A 11 -16.89 -16.59 -51.74
C GLN A 11 -15.41 -16.80 -51.50
N ILE A 12 -14.57 -16.16 -52.30
CA ILE A 12 -13.12 -16.13 -52.11
C ILE A 12 -12.83 -15.29 -50.87
N LYS A 13 -12.51 -15.95 -49.76
CA LYS A 13 -12.03 -15.29 -48.56
C LYS A 13 -10.68 -14.66 -48.87
N LYS A 14 -10.60 -13.35 -48.84
CA LYS A 14 -9.32 -12.62 -48.98
C LYS A 14 -8.49 -12.92 -47.73
N GLY A 15 -7.33 -13.54 -47.89
CA GLY A 15 -6.36 -13.76 -46.85
C GLY A 15 -5.60 -12.48 -46.52
N PHE A 16 -5.15 -12.32 -45.28
CA PHE A 16 -4.28 -11.20 -44.89
C PHE A 16 -2.89 -11.38 -45.52
N THR A 17 -2.29 -10.30 -45.93
CA THR A 17 -0.91 -10.32 -46.42
C THR A 17 0.09 -10.26 -45.27
N LEU A 18 1.27 -10.85 -45.42
CA LEU A 18 2.33 -10.82 -44.42
C LEU A 18 2.76 -9.38 -44.09
N ILE A 19 2.76 -8.48 -45.10
CA ILE A 19 3.13 -7.09 -44.89
C ILE A 19 2.08 -6.30 -44.10
N GLU A 20 0.80 -6.57 -44.28
CA GLU A 20 -0.27 -5.95 -43.48
C GLU A 20 -0.12 -6.32 -41.99
N LEU A 21 0.18 -7.58 -41.69
CA LEU A 21 0.41 -8.00 -40.31
C LEU A 21 1.67 -7.35 -39.73
N LEU A 22 2.75 -7.26 -40.52
CA LEU A 22 4.02 -6.68 -40.06
C LEU A 22 3.87 -5.18 -39.74
N ILE A 23 3.15 -4.41 -40.56
CA ILE A 23 2.90 -2.98 -40.29
C ILE A 23 2.06 -2.83 -39.01
N VAL A 24 1.04 -3.64 -38.82
CA VAL A 24 0.18 -3.57 -37.64
C VAL A 24 0.98 -3.84 -36.33
N ILE A 25 1.78 -4.89 -36.30
CA ILE A 25 2.60 -5.16 -35.10
C ILE A 25 3.66 -4.09 -34.85
N ALA A 26 4.22 -3.48 -35.90
CA ALA A 26 5.16 -2.36 -35.77
C ALA A 26 4.50 -1.14 -35.14
N ILE A 27 3.31 -0.77 -35.58
CA ILE A 27 2.54 0.37 -35.05
C ILE A 27 2.09 0.05 -33.60
N LEU A 28 1.55 -1.14 -33.34
CA LEU A 28 1.15 -1.55 -32.00
C LEU A 28 2.35 -1.56 -31.02
N GLY A 29 3.52 -2.00 -31.47
CA GLY A 29 4.75 -1.98 -30.68
C GLY A 29 5.15 -0.57 -30.26
N THR A 30 5.13 0.39 -31.17
CA THR A 30 5.46 1.79 -30.84
C THR A 30 4.43 2.41 -29.91
N LEU A 31 3.14 2.17 -30.10
CA LEU A 31 2.08 2.68 -29.23
C LEU A 31 2.17 2.07 -27.83
N ALA A 32 2.48 0.78 -27.71
CA ALA A 32 2.64 0.10 -26.41
C ALA A 32 3.75 0.74 -25.57
N VAL A 33 4.90 1.07 -26.17
CA VAL A 33 6.00 1.75 -25.47
C VAL A 33 5.58 3.13 -24.98
N VAL A 34 4.90 3.92 -25.79
CA VAL A 34 4.42 5.26 -25.42
C VAL A 34 3.46 5.20 -24.23
N VAL A 35 2.53 4.23 -24.25
CA VAL A 35 1.57 4.03 -23.15
C VAL A 35 2.29 3.61 -21.86
N LEU A 36 3.27 2.70 -21.94
CA LEU A 36 4.04 2.27 -20.77
C LEU A 36 4.82 3.41 -20.13
N LEU A 37 5.41 4.31 -20.92
CA LEU A 37 6.11 5.49 -20.41
C LEU A 37 5.17 6.50 -19.76
N ALA A 38 3.94 6.65 -20.28
CA ALA A 38 2.95 7.60 -19.77
C ALA A 38 2.33 7.16 -18.42
N LEU A 39 2.20 5.86 -18.16
CA LEU A 39 1.45 5.34 -17.01
C LEU A 39 2.27 5.19 -15.73
N ASP A 40 3.61 5.20 -15.77
CA ASP A 40 4.52 4.90 -14.63
C ASP A 40 4.01 3.74 -13.75
N PRO A 41 4.06 2.49 -14.23
CA PRO A 41 3.47 1.33 -13.54
C PRO A 41 4.05 1.12 -12.14
N VAL A 42 5.31 1.52 -11.91
CA VAL A 42 5.96 1.44 -10.59
C VAL A 42 5.24 2.31 -9.57
N GLN A 43 4.81 3.52 -9.96
CA GLN A 43 4.06 4.41 -9.08
C GLN A 43 2.62 3.92 -8.83
N GLN A 44 2.01 3.24 -9.79
CA GLN A 44 0.69 2.62 -9.57
C GLN A 44 0.78 1.50 -8.52
N LEU A 45 1.81 0.66 -8.60
CA LEU A 45 2.08 -0.36 -7.58
C LEU A 45 2.40 0.25 -6.22
N ALA A 46 3.18 1.33 -6.16
CA ALA A 46 3.47 2.05 -4.92
C ALA A 46 2.20 2.61 -4.27
N ARG A 47 1.27 3.18 -5.06
CA ARG A 47 -0.04 3.66 -4.56
C ARG A 47 -0.89 2.53 -4.00
N THR A 48 -0.92 1.38 -4.67
CA THR A 48 -1.67 0.20 -4.19
C THR A 48 -1.11 -0.30 -2.86
N ARG A 49 0.23 -0.38 -2.72
CA ARG A 49 0.87 -0.75 -1.45
C ARG A 49 0.57 0.26 -0.35
N ASP A 50 0.65 1.55 -0.64
CA ASP A 50 0.32 2.60 0.32
C ASP A 50 -1.15 2.51 0.78
N SER A 51 -2.09 2.27 -0.13
CA SER A 51 -3.50 2.05 0.21
C SER A 51 -3.70 0.86 1.15
N GLY A 52 -3.01 -0.25 0.90
CA GLY A 52 -3.00 -1.40 1.81
C GLY A 52 -2.43 -1.05 3.19
N ARG A 53 -1.37 -0.23 3.26
CA ARG A 53 -0.80 0.25 4.53
C ARG A 53 -1.79 1.10 5.32
N TYR A 54 -2.53 2.00 4.66
CA TYR A 54 -3.59 2.78 5.31
C TYR A 54 -4.64 1.87 5.96
N SER A 55 -5.11 0.87 5.24
CA SER A 55 -6.09 -0.09 5.75
C SER A 55 -5.54 -0.88 6.95
N SER A 56 -4.35 -1.44 6.83
CA SER A 56 -3.75 -2.27 7.88
C SER A 56 -3.39 -1.47 9.12
N VAL A 57 -2.85 -0.24 8.97
CA VAL A 57 -2.54 0.65 10.12
C VAL A 57 -3.82 1.01 10.87
N THR A 58 -4.91 1.27 10.16
CA THR A 58 -6.20 1.57 10.81
C THR A 58 -6.76 0.34 11.54
N GLN A 59 -6.70 -0.84 10.93
CA GLN A 59 -7.14 -2.09 11.57
C GLN A 59 -6.32 -2.41 12.82
N LEU A 60 -5.00 -2.30 12.75
CA LEU A 60 -4.11 -2.50 13.89
C LEU A 60 -4.35 -1.46 14.99
N GLY A 61 -4.63 -0.21 14.61
CA GLY A 61 -4.98 0.84 15.55
C GLY A 61 -6.24 0.52 16.33
N HIS A 62 -7.32 0.12 15.67
CA HIS A 62 -8.55 -0.31 16.33
C HIS A 62 -8.35 -1.56 17.19
N ALA A 63 -7.53 -2.52 16.76
CA ALA A 63 -7.21 -3.70 17.57
C ALA A 63 -6.45 -3.33 18.85
N ILE A 64 -5.57 -2.35 18.81
CA ILE A 64 -4.87 -1.83 19.98
C ILE A 64 -5.83 -1.15 20.96
N GLU A 65 -6.79 -0.37 20.45
CA GLU A 65 -7.83 0.26 21.29
C GLU A 65 -8.75 -0.80 21.94
N ALA A 66 -9.14 -1.81 21.17
CA ALA A 66 -9.94 -2.93 21.68
C ALA A 66 -9.18 -3.70 22.78
N TYR A 67 -7.90 -4.01 22.54
CA TYR A 67 -7.04 -4.62 23.52
C TYR A 67 -6.96 -3.79 24.81
N ALA A 68 -6.71 -2.50 24.72
CA ALA A 68 -6.63 -1.62 25.87
C ALA A 68 -7.97 -1.57 26.63
N THR A 69 -9.10 -1.57 25.92
CA THR A 69 -10.43 -1.60 26.53
C THR A 69 -10.65 -2.89 27.34
N GLY A 70 -10.23 -4.04 26.81
CA GLY A 70 -10.30 -5.33 27.49
C GLY A 70 -9.30 -5.50 28.66
N ASN A 71 -8.24 -4.69 28.70
CA ASN A 71 -7.14 -4.78 29.65
C ASN A 71 -7.03 -3.54 30.56
N ASN A 72 -8.16 -2.97 31.00
CA ASN A 72 -8.22 -1.84 31.94
C ASN A 72 -7.40 -0.60 31.49
N GLY A 73 -7.37 -0.31 30.20
CA GLY A 73 -6.61 0.81 29.65
C GLY A 73 -5.12 0.54 29.42
N VAL A 74 -4.67 -0.71 29.62
CA VAL A 74 -3.27 -1.10 29.41
C VAL A 74 -3.06 -1.48 27.94
N TYR A 75 -2.16 -0.79 27.27
CA TYR A 75 -1.77 -1.09 25.89
C TYR A 75 -0.80 -2.26 25.80
N PRO A 76 -0.71 -2.95 24.63
CA PRO A 76 0.31 -3.97 24.42
C PRO A 76 1.71 -3.42 24.69
N THR A 77 2.58 -4.24 25.27
CA THR A 77 3.98 -3.86 25.49
C THR A 77 4.67 -3.61 24.14
N ALA A 78 5.37 -2.49 24.02
CA ALA A 78 6.16 -2.18 22.84
C ALA A 78 7.32 -3.19 22.69
N SER A 79 7.20 -4.09 21.74
CA SER A 79 8.11 -5.21 21.50
C SER A 79 8.11 -5.60 20.02
N THR A 80 8.91 -6.56 19.65
CA THR A 80 8.92 -7.13 18.29
C THR A 80 7.78 -8.14 18.03
N THR A 81 6.97 -8.43 19.06
CA THR A 81 5.85 -9.40 19.02
C THR A 81 4.52 -8.76 19.44
N TRP A 82 4.38 -7.45 19.31
CA TRP A 82 3.17 -6.73 19.73
C TRP A 82 1.92 -7.11 18.93
N ILE A 83 2.06 -7.48 17.65
CA ILE A 83 0.95 -7.98 16.83
C ILE A 83 0.53 -9.37 17.30
N ASP A 84 1.48 -10.23 17.66
CA ASP A 84 1.18 -11.57 18.18
C ASP A 84 0.40 -11.48 19.49
N THR A 85 0.66 -10.46 20.31
CA THR A 85 -0.12 -10.17 21.52
C THR A 85 -1.58 -9.86 21.18
N LEU A 86 -1.86 -9.11 20.10
CA LEU A 86 -3.22 -8.82 19.64
C LEU A 86 -3.92 -10.07 19.09
N VAL A 87 -3.18 -10.92 18.39
CA VAL A 87 -3.70 -12.21 17.88
C VAL A 87 -4.03 -13.14 19.05
N ALA A 88 -3.13 -13.25 20.03
CA ALA A 88 -3.35 -14.09 21.22
C ALA A 88 -4.52 -13.61 22.08
N ALA A 89 -4.76 -12.30 22.13
CA ALA A 89 -5.92 -11.70 22.81
C ALA A 89 -7.23 -11.86 22.01
N GLY A 90 -7.17 -12.26 20.74
CA GLY A 90 -8.35 -12.42 19.88
C GLY A 90 -8.85 -11.11 19.25
N GLU A 91 -8.08 -10.02 19.37
CA GLU A 91 -8.47 -8.71 18.80
C GLU A 91 -8.32 -8.66 17.28
N ILE A 92 -7.45 -9.49 16.73
CA ILE A 92 -7.33 -9.77 15.30
C ILE A 92 -7.18 -11.27 15.07
N THR A 93 -7.79 -11.77 14.01
CA THR A 93 -7.76 -13.21 13.68
C THR A 93 -6.42 -13.61 13.05
N VAL A 94 -5.84 -12.76 12.23
CA VAL A 94 -4.61 -13.01 11.49
C VAL A 94 -3.77 -11.74 11.45
N ALA A 95 -2.48 -11.87 11.72
CA ALA A 95 -1.53 -10.77 11.60
C ALA A 95 -1.47 -10.26 10.15
N PRO A 96 -1.41 -8.94 9.92
CA PRO A 96 -1.19 -8.39 8.58
C PRO A 96 0.11 -8.91 7.97
N GLY A 97 0.12 -9.08 6.66
CA GLY A 97 1.31 -9.50 5.91
C GLY A 97 2.50 -8.56 6.13
N ALA A 98 3.71 -9.10 6.01
CA ALA A 98 4.93 -8.30 6.17
C ALA A 98 5.05 -7.20 5.11
N ILE A 99 5.51 -6.03 5.53
CA ILE A 99 5.82 -4.93 4.61
C ILE A 99 7.27 -5.06 4.14
N ALA A 100 7.47 -5.17 2.84
CA ALA A 100 8.77 -4.94 2.21
C ALA A 100 8.88 -3.46 1.82
N TYR A 101 9.84 -2.74 2.38
CA TYR A 101 10.10 -1.35 2.02
C TYR A 101 11.12 -1.31 0.86
N ASN A 102 10.70 -0.79 -0.28
CA ASN A 102 11.55 -0.62 -1.48
C ASN A 102 12.27 0.74 -1.52
N VAL A 103 12.38 1.41 -0.39
CA VAL A 103 13.03 2.74 -0.30
C VAL A 103 14.40 2.59 0.35
N THR A 104 15.46 2.91 -0.38
CA THR A 104 16.83 2.84 0.10
C THR A 104 17.00 3.69 1.38
N GLY A 105 17.62 3.12 2.41
CA GLY A 105 17.91 3.83 3.68
C GLY A 105 16.77 3.81 4.70
N THR A 106 15.72 3.02 4.50
CA THR A 106 14.68 2.84 5.50
C THR A 106 14.89 1.59 6.33
N ALA A 107 15.45 1.77 7.52
CA ALA A 107 15.06 0.91 8.61
C ALA A 107 13.60 1.26 8.94
N ALA A 108 12.70 0.28 8.87
CA ALA A 108 11.38 0.47 9.41
C ALA A 108 11.52 0.88 10.88
N CYS A 109 11.06 2.07 11.25
CA CYS A 109 10.85 2.52 12.64
C CYS A 109 12.01 2.40 13.65
N GLY A 110 13.29 2.46 13.27
CA GLY A 110 14.32 2.20 14.29
C GLY A 110 14.11 0.84 14.99
N ALA A 111 15.09 0.12 15.28
CA ALA A 111 15.14 -1.32 15.51
C ALA A 111 14.26 -1.94 16.64
N THR A 112 13.42 -1.22 17.39
CA THR A 112 12.94 -1.73 18.67
C THR A 112 11.49 -2.20 18.73
N ASN A 113 10.58 -1.74 17.91
CA ASN A 113 9.15 -2.11 18.02
C ASN A 113 8.56 -2.42 16.65
N VAL A 114 9.30 -3.16 15.84
CA VAL A 114 8.93 -3.53 14.48
C VAL A 114 8.52 -4.98 14.45
N GLN A 115 7.30 -5.26 14.05
CA GLN A 115 6.87 -6.62 13.73
C GLN A 115 6.38 -6.65 12.28
N ASN A 116 6.97 -7.50 11.45
CA ASN A 116 6.63 -7.66 10.05
C ASN A 116 6.65 -6.33 9.23
N GLY A 117 7.51 -5.37 9.64
CA GLY A 117 7.59 -4.05 9.02
C GLY A 117 6.57 -3.03 9.54
N TRP A 118 5.62 -3.43 10.37
CA TRP A 118 4.68 -2.55 11.07
C TRP A 118 5.31 -1.98 12.33
N CYS A 119 5.15 -0.69 12.52
CA CYS A 119 5.77 0.07 13.59
C CYS A 119 4.78 0.38 14.70
N TYR A 120 5.21 0.23 15.93
CA TYR A 120 4.42 0.51 17.10
C TYR A 120 5.19 1.36 18.11
N ALA A 121 4.58 2.38 18.65
CA ALA A 121 5.11 3.14 19.75
C ALA A 121 4.03 3.39 20.81
N PHE A 122 4.41 3.26 22.07
CA PHE A 122 3.53 3.47 23.22
C PHE A 122 4.26 4.32 24.26
N THR A 123 3.53 5.26 24.88
CA THR A 123 3.99 6.03 26.02
C THR A 123 2.86 6.10 27.05
N ALA A 124 3.14 5.70 28.27
CA ALA A 124 2.18 5.70 29.36
C ALA A 124 1.60 7.12 29.58
N GLY A 125 0.28 7.20 29.70
CA GLY A 125 -0.45 8.48 29.86
C GLY A 125 -0.64 9.29 28.59
N THR A 126 0.00 8.91 27.47
CA THR A 126 -0.05 9.64 26.20
C THR A 126 -0.78 8.85 25.11
N GLY A 127 -0.79 7.52 25.21
CA GLY A 127 -1.42 6.62 24.26
C GLY A 127 -0.43 5.87 23.38
N ALA A 128 -0.96 5.23 22.36
CA ALA A 128 -0.22 4.42 21.41
C ALA A 128 -0.39 4.92 19.96
N ILE A 129 0.58 4.61 19.13
CA ILE A 129 0.49 4.79 17.67
C ILE A 129 0.95 3.54 16.94
N VAL A 130 0.31 3.26 15.83
CA VAL A 130 0.77 2.33 14.79
C VAL A 130 1.09 3.14 13.56
N PHE A 131 2.20 2.85 12.91
CA PHE A 131 2.59 3.59 11.73
C PHE A 131 3.38 2.76 10.74
N ALA A 132 3.34 3.19 9.47
CA ALA A 132 4.11 2.61 8.39
C ALA A 132 4.56 3.70 7.42
N ARG A 133 5.70 3.51 6.77
CA ARG A 133 6.20 4.47 5.80
C ARG A 133 5.46 4.36 4.47
N LEU A 134 5.19 5.51 3.86
CA LEU A 134 4.61 5.62 2.52
C LEU A 134 5.71 5.76 1.48
N GLU A 135 5.48 5.22 0.27
CA GLU A 135 6.49 5.15 -0.79
C GLU A 135 6.03 5.72 -2.14
N SER A 136 4.72 5.96 -2.34
CA SER A 136 4.24 6.57 -3.57
C SER A 136 4.60 8.05 -3.65
N LYS A 137 5.03 8.52 -4.81
CA LYS A 137 5.27 9.96 -5.06
C LYS A 137 4.06 10.82 -4.70
N ALA A 138 2.84 10.29 -4.90
CA ALA A 138 1.60 10.98 -4.55
C ALA A 138 1.50 11.31 -3.05
N ASN A 139 1.99 10.44 -2.17
CA ASN A 139 2.00 10.67 -0.73
C ASN A 139 3.27 11.44 -0.29
N ILE A 140 4.42 11.11 -0.85
CA ILE A 140 5.70 11.79 -0.52
C ILE A 140 5.62 13.28 -0.86
N ASN A 141 5.00 13.65 -1.98
CA ASN A 141 4.87 15.05 -2.42
C ASN A 141 3.91 15.89 -1.56
N LYS A 142 3.17 15.29 -0.63
CA LYS A 142 2.41 16.03 0.39
C LYS A 142 3.29 16.56 1.51
N CYS A 143 4.52 16.08 1.61
CA CYS A 143 5.53 16.52 2.55
C CYS A 143 6.53 17.46 1.87
N ALA A 144 7.20 18.30 2.64
CA ALA A 144 8.26 19.16 2.11
C ALA A 144 9.47 18.34 1.64
N ALA A 145 10.29 18.93 0.79
CA ALA A 145 11.48 18.28 0.27
C ALA A 145 12.40 17.78 1.40
N GLY A 146 12.85 16.53 1.31
CA GLY A 146 13.68 15.87 2.31
C GLY A 146 12.92 15.26 3.49
N GLN A 147 11.62 15.50 3.62
CA GLN A 147 10.76 14.88 4.63
C GLN A 147 10.34 13.47 4.25
N ALA A 148 9.98 12.68 5.25
CA ALA A 148 9.42 11.35 5.08
C ALA A 148 7.92 11.35 5.36
N ALA A 149 7.15 10.68 4.49
CA ALA A 149 5.70 10.52 4.62
C ALA A 149 5.37 9.19 5.32
N TRP A 150 4.50 9.26 6.32
CA TRP A 150 4.03 8.12 7.11
C TRP A 150 2.51 8.08 7.15
N VAL A 151 1.95 6.89 7.14
CA VAL A 151 0.60 6.66 7.62
C VAL A 151 0.67 6.32 9.11
N VAL A 152 -0.19 6.91 9.90
CA VAL A 152 -0.23 6.76 11.36
C VAL A 152 -1.67 6.58 11.79
N TYR A 153 -1.93 5.67 12.74
CA TYR A 153 -3.11 5.66 13.57
C TYR A 153 -2.71 6.04 14.99
N SER A 154 -3.41 6.98 15.59
CA SER A 154 -3.14 7.44 16.97
C SER A 154 -4.35 7.21 17.85
N THR A 155 -4.15 6.49 18.95
CA THR A 155 -5.21 6.28 19.96
C THR A 155 -5.54 7.57 20.70
N ALA A 156 -4.59 8.52 20.82
CA ALA A 156 -4.83 9.82 21.42
C ALA A 156 -5.77 10.69 20.56
N ALA A 157 -5.76 10.50 19.24
CA ALA A 157 -6.66 11.19 18.32
C ALA A 157 -7.91 10.36 17.96
N GLY A 158 -7.94 9.05 18.24
CA GLY A 158 -9.00 8.12 17.84
C GLY A 158 -9.14 7.96 16.33
N ARG A 159 -8.09 8.25 15.55
CA ARG A 159 -8.14 8.22 14.07
C ARG A 159 -6.77 8.05 13.45
N GLY A 160 -6.80 7.67 12.15
CA GLY A 160 -5.62 7.63 11.29
C GLY A 160 -5.48 8.84 10.38
N GLY A 161 -4.27 9.03 9.85
CA GLY A 161 -3.95 10.08 8.88
C GLY A 161 -2.51 10.00 8.41
N GLY A 162 -2.12 10.92 7.53
CA GLY A 162 -0.75 11.06 7.05
C GLY A 162 0.05 12.07 7.86
N VAL A 163 1.32 11.75 8.12
CA VAL A 163 2.25 12.60 8.87
C VAL A 163 3.56 12.74 8.12
N CYS A 164 4.11 13.94 8.14
CA CYS A 164 5.44 14.22 7.62
C CYS A 164 6.44 14.36 8.77
N THR A 165 7.58 13.66 8.68
CA THR A 165 8.69 13.82 9.62
C THR A 165 9.88 14.47 8.93
N ALA A 166 10.76 15.10 9.71
CA ALA A 166 11.87 15.88 9.19
C ALA A 166 12.77 15.11 8.20
N ASN A 167 12.90 13.81 8.40
CA ASN A 167 13.67 12.92 7.52
C ASN A 167 13.24 11.46 7.70
N ALA A 168 13.89 10.54 6.98
CA ALA A 168 13.59 9.11 7.00
C ALA A 168 13.95 8.38 8.31
N THR A 169 14.76 8.98 9.15
CA THR A 169 15.22 8.43 10.44
C THR A 169 14.51 9.05 11.64
N THR A 170 13.65 10.03 11.40
CA THR A 170 12.76 10.61 12.41
C THR A 170 11.39 9.92 12.29
N TYR A 171 10.91 9.38 13.39
CA TYR A 171 9.66 8.59 13.42
C TYR A 171 8.54 9.35 14.10
N PRO A 172 7.26 9.06 13.76
CA PRO A 172 6.11 9.52 14.55
C PRO A 172 6.20 9.03 15.99
N THR A 173 5.72 9.84 16.93
CA THR A 173 5.77 9.55 18.38
C THR A 173 4.36 9.36 18.95
N ALA A 174 4.24 8.61 20.04
CA ALA A 174 2.98 8.44 20.76
C ALA A 174 2.42 9.80 21.23
N GLY A 175 1.08 9.89 21.34
CA GLY A 175 0.40 11.14 21.70
C GLY A 175 0.14 12.10 20.54
N LEU A 176 0.37 11.67 19.31
CA LEU A 176 0.11 12.48 18.12
C LEU A 176 -1.39 12.72 17.97
N THR A 177 -1.78 14.00 17.89
CA THR A 177 -3.18 14.45 17.71
C THR A 177 -3.42 15.20 16.40
N THR A 178 -2.34 15.62 15.75
CA THR A 178 -2.38 16.38 14.49
C THR A 178 -1.80 15.58 13.33
N PHE A 179 -2.42 15.67 12.17
CA PHE A 179 -1.99 15.01 10.94
C PHE A 179 -1.69 16.04 9.88
N THR A 180 -0.78 15.74 8.98
CA THR A 180 -0.38 16.66 7.89
C THR A 180 -1.35 16.55 6.71
N PHE A 181 -1.93 15.34 6.47
CA PHE A 181 -2.85 15.09 5.36
C PHE A 181 -3.73 13.85 5.60
#